data_b746d19b46f9784ec5225e8795c12975
#
_entry.id   b746d19b46f9784ec5225e8795c12975
#
_cell.length_a   1.000
_cell.length_b   1.000
_cell.length_c   1.000
_cell.angle_alpha   90.00
_cell.angle_beta   90.00
_cell.angle_gamma   90.00
#
_symmetry.space_group_name_H-M   'P 1'
#
loop_
_entity.id
_entity.type
_entity.pdbx_description
1 polymer ?
#
loop_
_entity_poly.entity_id
_entity_poly.type
_entity_poly.pdbx_seq_one_letter_code
_entity_poly.pdbx_strand_id
1 'polypeptide(L)'
;IVRSLDLNHFQPWFYYYPSGLPIDKVSDALNRMVMALHRHYQFKDLYVVAHSMGGLVSRSFILKNGYESQQDVVKLFVSISTPWNGHKLTAKGTQQLPTSVPSWYDMVPDSAFIKSLFHRKLPDSVKSHLLFSYRGDCSLFLENNDGTVELSSELDMRAQREAQSIFGYDEDHGSILFSEEVLAQINRVILGWLDSL
;
A
#
# COMPACT_ATOMS: atom_id res chain seq x y z
N ILE A 1 10.30 -7.66 7.88
CA ILE A 1 8.91 -7.75 8.39
C ILE A 1 8.66 -9.17 8.90
N VAL A 2 8.72 -10.23 8.06
CA VAL A 2 8.31 -11.60 8.45
C VAL A 2 9.14 -12.19 9.59
N ARG A 3 10.44 -11.87 9.68
CA ARG A 3 11.32 -12.38 10.75
C ARG A 3 10.93 -11.89 12.15
N SER A 4 10.19 -10.80 12.24
CA SER A 4 9.72 -10.21 13.50
C SER A 4 8.25 -10.55 13.81
N LEU A 5 7.55 -11.26 12.90
CA LEU A 5 6.15 -11.61 13.05
C LEU A 5 6.02 -12.86 13.97
N ASP A 6 5.03 -12.84 14.87
CA ASP A 6 4.69 -14.00 15.68
C ASP A 6 3.97 -15.07 14.83
N LEU A 7 4.74 -16.06 14.39
CA LEU A 7 4.23 -17.14 13.53
C LEU A 7 3.32 -18.14 14.26
N ASN A 8 3.13 -18.02 15.58
CA ASN A 8 2.14 -18.83 16.30
C ASN A 8 0.72 -18.28 16.10
N HIS A 9 0.61 -16.96 15.83
CA HIS A 9 -0.68 -16.30 15.65
C HIS A 9 -0.93 -15.91 14.19
N PHE A 10 0.13 -15.74 13.39
CA PHE A 10 0.01 -15.25 12.03
C PHE A 10 0.65 -16.17 11.00
N GLN A 11 -0.05 -16.40 9.90
CA GLN A 11 0.47 -17.06 8.72
C GLN A 11 0.77 -16.02 7.64
N PRO A 12 2.05 -15.71 7.33
CA PRO A 12 2.39 -14.75 6.30
C PRO A 12 2.18 -15.32 4.91
N TRP A 13 1.57 -14.53 4.05
CA TRP A 13 1.46 -14.79 2.61
C TRP A 13 2.10 -13.67 1.82
N PHE A 14 2.77 -14.01 0.72
CA PHE A 14 3.40 -13.05 -0.17
C PHE A 14 2.68 -13.04 -1.49
N TYR A 15 2.21 -11.85 -1.87
CA TYR A 15 1.67 -11.65 -3.20
C TYR A 15 2.77 -11.20 -4.16
N TYR A 16 3.15 -12.11 -5.05
CA TYR A 16 4.10 -11.82 -6.12
C TYR A 16 3.36 -11.55 -7.41
N TYR A 17 3.61 -10.42 -8.06
CA TYR A 17 2.89 -10.00 -9.26
C TYR A 17 3.81 -9.29 -10.26
N PRO A 18 3.47 -9.30 -11.58
CA PRO A 18 4.16 -8.53 -12.60
C PRO A 18 3.91 -7.04 -12.41
N SER A 19 4.92 -6.30 -11.98
CA SER A 19 4.82 -4.87 -11.65
C SER A 19 4.53 -3.96 -12.85
N GLY A 20 4.68 -4.45 -14.06
CA GLY A 20 4.40 -3.71 -15.30
C GLY A 20 2.96 -3.72 -15.76
N LEU A 21 2.09 -4.56 -15.22
CA LEU A 21 0.68 -4.61 -15.58
C LEU A 21 -0.11 -3.43 -15.02
N PRO A 22 -1.27 -3.07 -15.61
CA PRO A 22 -2.18 -2.10 -15.00
C PRO A 22 -2.48 -2.48 -13.55
N ILE A 23 -2.38 -1.51 -12.64
CA ILE A 23 -2.55 -1.74 -11.19
C ILE A 23 -3.92 -2.30 -10.88
N ASP A 24 -4.94 -1.86 -11.60
CA ASP A 24 -6.31 -2.36 -11.45
C ASP A 24 -6.42 -3.86 -11.78
N LYS A 25 -5.71 -4.35 -12.81
CA LYS A 25 -5.67 -5.79 -13.15
C LYS A 25 -4.93 -6.62 -12.10
N VAL A 26 -3.86 -6.06 -11.54
CA VAL A 26 -3.11 -6.69 -10.44
C VAL A 26 -3.99 -6.82 -9.21
N SER A 27 -4.75 -5.78 -8.86
CA SER A 27 -5.67 -5.80 -7.73
C SER A 27 -6.85 -6.76 -7.94
N ASP A 28 -7.37 -6.89 -9.17
CA ASP A 28 -8.39 -7.90 -9.53
C ASP A 28 -7.87 -9.32 -9.30
N ALA A 29 -6.65 -9.58 -9.73
CA ALA A 29 -6.02 -10.90 -9.54
C ALA A 29 -5.83 -11.20 -8.05
N LEU A 30 -5.36 -10.21 -7.26
CA LEU A 30 -5.23 -10.33 -5.81
C LEU A 30 -6.58 -10.64 -5.15
N ASN A 31 -7.64 -9.92 -5.52
CA ASN A 31 -8.97 -10.14 -4.95
C ASN A 31 -9.47 -11.56 -5.24
N ARG A 32 -9.35 -12.04 -6.48
CA ARG A 32 -9.73 -13.42 -6.83
C ARG A 32 -8.93 -14.46 -6.04
N MET A 33 -7.62 -14.23 -5.87
CA MET A 33 -6.75 -15.13 -5.11
C MET A 33 -7.14 -15.16 -3.63
N VAL A 34 -7.33 -14.00 -3.00
CA VAL A 34 -7.75 -13.90 -1.60
C VAL A 34 -9.10 -14.58 -1.40
N MET A 35 -10.05 -14.40 -2.31
CA MET A 35 -11.34 -15.07 -2.26
C MET A 35 -11.24 -16.59 -2.35
N ALA A 36 -10.32 -17.10 -3.18
CA ALA A 36 -10.06 -18.54 -3.28
C ALA A 36 -9.42 -19.09 -1.99
N LEU A 37 -8.43 -18.37 -1.45
CA LEU A 37 -7.78 -18.72 -0.18
C LEU A 37 -8.76 -18.66 0.99
N HIS A 38 -9.62 -17.63 1.03
CA HIS A 38 -10.65 -17.51 2.07
C HIS A 38 -11.62 -18.70 2.04
N ARG A 39 -12.08 -19.11 0.86
CA ARG A 39 -12.93 -20.30 0.73
C ARG A 39 -12.24 -21.60 1.18
N HIS A 40 -10.93 -21.69 0.97
CA HIS A 40 -10.17 -22.89 1.31
C HIS A 40 -9.78 -22.95 2.79
N TYR A 41 -9.25 -21.86 3.33
CA TYR A 41 -8.71 -21.80 4.69
C TYR A 41 -9.68 -21.26 5.74
N GLN A 42 -10.80 -20.65 5.32
CA GLN A 42 -11.85 -20.11 6.21
C GLN A 42 -11.30 -19.13 7.26
N PHE A 43 -10.24 -18.38 6.94
CA PHE A 43 -9.71 -17.36 7.86
C PHE A 43 -10.72 -16.22 8.04
N LYS A 44 -10.76 -15.63 9.22
CA LYS A 44 -11.68 -14.54 9.56
C LYS A 44 -11.09 -13.17 9.22
N ASP A 45 -9.82 -12.99 9.51
CA ASP A 45 -9.14 -11.71 9.44
C ASP A 45 -7.92 -11.79 8.51
N LEU A 46 -7.80 -10.79 7.65
CA LEU A 46 -6.65 -10.57 6.79
C LEU A 46 -6.03 -9.22 7.12
N TYR A 47 -4.74 -9.22 7.40
CA TYR A 47 -3.94 -8.02 7.62
C TYR A 47 -3.05 -7.79 6.41
N VAL A 48 -3.13 -6.59 5.85
CA VAL A 48 -2.41 -6.23 4.64
C VAL A 48 -1.28 -5.26 4.99
N VAL A 49 -0.05 -5.62 4.68
CA VAL A 49 1.11 -4.74 4.78
C VAL A 49 1.68 -4.56 3.39
N ALA A 50 1.79 -3.35 2.92
CA ALA A 50 2.17 -3.06 1.54
C ALA A 50 3.12 -1.87 1.44
N HIS A 51 4.12 -2.00 0.58
CA HIS A 51 5.14 -0.98 0.35
C HIS A 51 5.00 -0.39 -1.06
N SER A 52 5.24 0.91 -1.19
CA SER A 52 5.33 1.62 -2.47
C SER A 52 4.07 1.40 -3.33
N MET A 53 4.22 1.09 -4.62
CA MET A 53 3.12 0.74 -5.54
C MET A 53 2.20 -0.35 -4.98
N GLY A 54 2.72 -1.25 -4.13
CA GLY A 54 1.92 -2.27 -3.46
C GLY A 54 0.79 -1.69 -2.60
N GLY A 55 0.95 -0.49 -2.05
CA GLY A 55 -0.11 0.21 -1.32
C GLY A 55 -1.28 0.60 -2.22
N LEU A 56 -1.00 1.05 -3.45
CA LEU A 56 -2.03 1.36 -4.44
C LEU A 56 -2.80 0.11 -4.87
N VAL A 57 -2.06 -0.98 -5.16
CA VAL A 57 -2.64 -2.31 -5.45
C VAL A 57 -3.54 -2.76 -4.31
N SER A 58 -3.04 -2.66 -3.08
CA SER A 58 -3.76 -3.11 -1.87
C SER A 58 -5.02 -2.29 -1.61
N ARG A 59 -4.96 -0.96 -1.75
CA ARG A 59 -6.16 -0.12 -1.59
C ARG A 59 -7.23 -0.49 -2.63
N SER A 60 -6.85 -0.63 -3.91
CA SER A 60 -7.77 -1.06 -4.96
C SER A 60 -8.39 -2.43 -4.64
N PHE A 61 -7.56 -3.37 -4.19
CA PHE A 61 -8.03 -4.70 -3.74
C PHE A 61 -9.03 -4.60 -2.58
N ILE A 62 -8.72 -3.81 -1.54
CA ILE A 62 -9.57 -3.67 -0.35
C ILE A 62 -10.95 -3.11 -0.73
N LEU A 63 -10.98 -2.10 -1.60
CA LEU A 63 -12.24 -1.54 -2.10
C LEU A 63 -13.07 -2.58 -2.86
N LYS A 64 -12.45 -3.36 -3.73
CA LYS A 64 -13.13 -4.45 -4.47
C LYS A 64 -13.62 -5.55 -3.54
N ASN A 65 -12.78 -5.96 -2.59
CA ASN A 65 -13.12 -7.00 -1.62
C ASN A 65 -14.33 -6.60 -0.77
N GLY A 66 -14.31 -5.40 -0.20
CA GLY A 66 -15.38 -4.93 0.68
C GLY A 66 -16.66 -4.57 -0.07
N TYR A 67 -16.56 -3.83 -1.19
CA TYR A 67 -17.76 -3.27 -1.84
C TYR A 67 -18.29 -4.08 -3.01
N GLU A 68 -17.43 -4.76 -3.77
CA GLU A 68 -17.86 -5.54 -4.93
C GLU A 68 -18.09 -7.00 -4.58
N SER A 69 -17.15 -7.60 -3.84
CA SER A 69 -17.25 -9.00 -3.41
C SER A 69 -18.06 -9.17 -2.12
N GLN A 70 -18.39 -8.06 -1.44
CA GLN A 70 -19.12 -8.04 -0.16
C GLN A 70 -18.48 -8.94 0.90
N GLN A 71 -17.14 -9.03 0.88
CA GLN A 71 -16.35 -9.77 1.84
C GLN A 71 -15.73 -8.80 2.83
N ASP A 72 -15.88 -9.07 4.09
CA ASP A 72 -15.32 -8.24 5.16
C ASP A 72 -14.17 -8.97 5.86
N VAL A 73 -13.19 -9.44 5.05
CA VAL A 73 -12.06 -10.20 5.60
C VAL A 73 -10.86 -9.32 5.92
N VAL A 74 -10.70 -8.17 5.24
CA VAL A 74 -9.59 -7.26 5.53
C VAL A 74 -9.93 -6.40 6.74
N LYS A 75 -9.10 -6.49 7.78
CA LYS A 75 -9.30 -5.75 9.04
C LYS A 75 -8.25 -4.69 9.29
N LEU A 76 -7.05 -4.89 8.77
CA LEU A 76 -5.93 -4.00 8.96
C LEU A 76 -5.22 -3.74 7.63
N PHE A 77 -4.86 -2.49 7.39
CA PHE A 77 -4.06 -2.07 6.25
C PHE A 77 -2.92 -1.16 6.71
N VAL A 78 -1.69 -1.61 6.56
CA VAL A 78 -0.48 -0.81 6.79
C VAL A 78 0.16 -0.50 5.45
N SER A 79 0.17 0.77 5.08
CA SER A 79 0.87 1.26 3.89
C SER A 79 2.21 1.86 4.26
N ILE A 80 3.24 1.57 3.50
CA ILE A 80 4.61 2.02 3.73
C ILE A 80 5.10 2.73 2.47
N SER A 81 5.48 4.00 2.58
CA SER A 81 6.02 4.83 1.48
C SER A 81 5.24 4.69 0.17
N THR A 82 3.91 4.74 0.28
CA THR A 82 3.01 4.56 -0.87
C THR A 82 2.80 5.88 -1.60
N PRO A 83 2.99 5.94 -2.93
CA PRO A 83 2.77 7.15 -3.73
C PRO A 83 1.27 7.40 -3.95
N TRP A 84 0.55 7.89 -2.95
CA TRP A 84 -0.90 8.07 -2.96
C TRP A 84 -1.41 9.05 -4.02
N ASN A 85 -0.59 10.02 -4.39
CA ASN A 85 -0.88 10.92 -5.52
C ASN A 85 -0.05 10.60 -6.77
N GLY A 86 0.38 9.34 -6.90
CA GLY A 86 1.21 8.92 -8.01
C GLY A 86 2.69 9.34 -7.85
N HIS A 87 3.42 9.28 -8.94
CA HIS A 87 4.86 9.50 -8.95
C HIS A 87 5.24 10.37 -10.17
N LYS A 88 5.80 11.55 -9.94
CA LYS A 88 6.08 12.54 -11.01
C LYS A 88 7.07 12.03 -12.06
N LEU A 89 8.03 11.19 -11.67
CA LEU A 89 8.96 10.60 -12.65
C LEU A 89 8.28 9.66 -13.64
N THR A 90 7.17 9.01 -13.26
CA THR A 90 6.40 8.19 -14.21
C THR A 90 5.78 9.03 -15.31
N ALA A 91 5.34 10.25 -14.99
CA ALA A 91 4.83 11.19 -16.01
C ALA A 91 5.89 11.56 -17.05
N LYS A 92 7.15 11.77 -16.63
CA LYS A 92 8.27 12.01 -17.55
C LYS A 92 8.61 10.75 -18.35
N GLY A 93 8.63 9.59 -17.71
CA GLY A 93 8.93 8.30 -18.35
C GLY A 93 7.91 7.92 -19.42
N THR A 94 6.61 8.13 -19.18
CA THR A 94 5.55 7.82 -20.15
C THR A 94 5.59 8.72 -21.40
N GLN A 95 6.14 9.93 -21.28
CA GLN A 95 6.30 10.85 -22.41
C GLN A 95 7.54 10.57 -23.28
N GLN A 96 8.56 9.95 -22.73
CA GLN A 96 9.87 9.83 -23.38
C GLN A 96 10.16 8.41 -23.91
N LEU A 97 9.46 7.39 -23.46
CA LEU A 97 9.71 6.01 -23.88
C LEU A 97 8.66 5.53 -24.89
N PRO A 98 9.09 4.96 -26.03
CA PRO A 98 8.18 4.45 -27.05
C PRO A 98 7.39 3.19 -26.60
N THR A 99 7.86 2.52 -25.54
CA THR A 99 7.16 1.40 -24.90
C THR A 99 7.04 1.71 -23.41
N SER A 100 5.91 2.29 -23.03
CA SER A 100 5.65 2.58 -21.64
C SER A 100 5.04 1.39 -20.91
N VAL A 101 5.46 1.22 -19.68
CA VAL A 101 4.93 0.19 -18.78
C VAL A 101 3.53 0.62 -18.33
N PRO A 102 2.47 -0.21 -18.52
CA PRO A 102 1.10 0.17 -18.19
C PRO A 102 0.90 0.72 -16.76
N SER A 103 1.54 0.13 -15.74
CA SER A 103 1.48 0.63 -14.36
C SER A 103 2.01 2.06 -14.19
N TRP A 104 2.90 2.52 -15.07
CA TRP A 104 3.42 3.89 -15.01
C TRP A 104 2.34 4.92 -15.36
N TYR A 105 1.44 4.60 -16.31
CA TYR A 105 0.30 5.47 -16.63
C TYR A 105 -0.66 5.57 -15.44
N ASP A 106 -0.89 4.46 -14.75
CA ASP A 106 -1.72 4.46 -13.54
C ASP A 106 -1.11 5.32 -12.43
N MET A 107 0.23 5.33 -12.31
CA MET A 107 0.96 6.13 -11.31
C MET A 107 1.27 7.58 -11.73
N VAL A 108 0.82 8.04 -12.89
CA VAL A 108 0.88 9.48 -13.19
C VAL A 108 0.04 10.24 -12.15
N PRO A 109 0.55 11.34 -11.56
CA PRO A 109 -0.23 12.17 -10.65
C PRO A 109 -1.58 12.55 -11.27
N ASP A 110 -2.63 12.48 -10.46
CA ASP A 110 -4.01 12.75 -10.89
C ASP A 110 -4.54 11.88 -12.04
N SER A 111 -3.92 10.75 -12.33
CA SER A 111 -4.44 9.78 -13.29
C SER A 111 -5.87 9.34 -12.93
N ALA A 112 -6.59 8.80 -13.92
CA ALA A 112 -7.92 8.25 -13.68
C ALA A 112 -7.90 7.15 -12.62
N PHE A 113 -6.83 6.32 -12.60
CA PHE A 113 -6.65 5.28 -11.60
C PHE A 113 -6.46 5.88 -10.20
N ILE A 114 -5.52 6.83 -10.01
CA ILE A 114 -5.30 7.49 -8.70
C ILE A 114 -6.61 8.13 -8.20
N LYS A 115 -7.34 8.84 -9.06
CA LYS A 115 -8.62 9.43 -8.69
C LYS A 115 -9.64 8.38 -8.27
N SER A 116 -9.71 7.24 -8.98
CA SER A 116 -10.66 6.17 -8.68
C SER A 116 -10.44 5.54 -7.31
N LEU A 117 -9.19 5.47 -6.84
CA LEU A 117 -8.86 4.94 -5.51
C LEU A 117 -9.53 5.70 -4.37
N PHE A 118 -9.86 6.98 -4.55
CA PHE A 118 -10.44 7.84 -3.52
C PHE A 118 -11.90 8.23 -3.80
N HIS A 119 -12.55 7.61 -4.78
CA HIS A 119 -13.99 7.78 -5.01
C HIS A 119 -14.83 7.22 -3.85
N ARG A 120 -14.28 6.24 -3.14
CA ARG A 120 -14.87 5.67 -1.92
C ARG A 120 -13.82 5.61 -0.82
N LYS A 121 -14.27 5.75 0.42
CA LYS A 121 -13.45 5.47 1.58
C LYS A 121 -13.17 3.98 1.68
N LEU A 122 -12.14 3.62 2.45
CA LEU A 122 -11.98 2.24 2.88
C LEU A 122 -13.21 1.79 3.66
N PRO A 123 -13.58 0.49 3.64
CA PRO A 123 -14.65 -0.03 4.50
C PRO A 123 -14.38 0.31 5.97
N ASP A 124 -15.42 0.62 6.73
CA ASP A 124 -15.30 1.03 8.15
C ASP A 124 -14.67 -0.04 9.05
N SER A 125 -14.73 -1.31 8.62
CA SER A 125 -14.06 -2.43 9.28
C SER A 125 -12.54 -2.43 9.13
N VAL A 126 -11.98 -1.67 8.18
CA VAL A 126 -10.55 -1.64 7.87
C VAL A 126 -9.87 -0.51 8.63
N LYS A 127 -9.02 -0.86 9.60
CA LYS A 127 -8.14 0.12 10.24
C LYS A 127 -6.91 0.35 9.36
N SER A 128 -6.71 1.60 8.93
CA SER A 128 -5.59 1.98 8.07
C SER A 128 -4.51 2.72 8.85
N HIS A 129 -3.26 2.37 8.62
CA HIS A 129 -2.08 3.03 9.16
C HIS A 129 -1.13 3.42 8.03
N LEU A 130 -0.63 4.66 8.07
CA LEU A 130 0.25 5.21 7.07
C LEU A 130 1.64 5.40 7.65
N LEU A 131 2.61 4.69 7.09
CA LEU A 131 4.03 4.85 7.39
C LEU A 131 4.70 5.48 6.17
N PHE A 132 5.55 6.49 6.40
CA PHE A 132 6.26 7.17 5.32
C PHE A 132 7.73 7.37 5.66
N SER A 133 8.58 7.44 4.64
CA SER A 133 10.00 7.75 4.75
C SER A 133 10.30 9.15 4.22
N TYR A 134 11.32 9.82 4.79
CA TYR A 134 11.62 11.19 4.38
C TYR A 134 13.12 11.47 4.17
N ARG A 135 13.98 10.46 4.27
CA ARG A 135 15.41 10.61 4.00
C ARG A 135 15.69 10.37 2.51
N GLY A 136 15.60 11.43 1.73
CA GLY A 136 15.94 11.40 0.32
C GLY A 136 16.72 12.63 -0.09
N ASP A 137 17.76 12.42 -0.88
CA ASP A 137 18.61 13.44 -1.46
C ASP A 137 18.59 13.43 -3.00
N CYS A 138 17.55 12.79 -3.57
CA CYS A 138 17.42 12.70 -5.02
C CYS A 138 17.22 14.08 -5.64
N SER A 139 18.26 14.59 -6.29
CA SER A 139 18.28 15.92 -6.93
C SER A 139 17.32 16.05 -8.11
N LEU A 140 16.69 14.96 -8.57
CA LEU A 140 15.66 14.99 -9.60
C LEU A 140 14.32 15.56 -9.09
N PHE A 141 14.13 15.60 -7.78
CA PHE A 141 12.95 16.19 -7.14
C PHE A 141 13.24 17.61 -6.70
N LEU A 142 12.25 18.48 -6.86
CA LEU A 142 12.29 19.87 -6.40
C LEU A 142 11.73 20.02 -4.98
N GLU A 143 11.25 18.96 -4.39
CA GLU A 143 10.63 18.90 -3.06
C GLU A 143 11.19 17.74 -2.23
N ASN A 144 10.87 17.74 -0.94
CA ASN A 144 11.26 16.67 -0.04
C ASN A 144 10.74 15.31 -0.54
N ASN A 145 11.58 14.30 -0.42
CA ASN A 145 11.33 12.95 -0.94
C ASN A 145 12.06 11.91 -0.08
N ASP A 146 11.80 10.64 -0.34
CA ASP A 146 12.47 9.51 0.30
C ASP A 146 13.54 8.86 -0.59
N GLY A 147 13.99 9.57 -1.63
CA GLY A 147 14.91 9.07 -2.67
C GLY A 147 14.20 8.49 -3.89
N THR A 148 12.91 8.19 -3.82
CA THR A 148 12.11 7.62 -4.90
C THR A 148 10.77 8.33 -5.07
N VAL A 149 10.05 8.60 -4.01
CA VAL A 149 8.71 9.20 -3.99
C VAL A 149 8.74 10.56 -3.30
N GLU A 150 7.99 11.51 -3.82
CA GLU A 150 7.81 12.82 -3.17
C GLU A 150 6.95 12.69 -1.91
N LEU A 151 7.36 13.37 -0.83
CA LEU A 151 6.60 13.41 0.43
C LEU A 151 5.17 13.92 0.22
N SER A 152 4.97 14.86 -0.68
CA SER A 152 3.64 15.37 -1.03
C SER A 152 2.72 14.27 -1.58
N SER A 153 3.30 13.25 -2.22
CA SER A 153 2.56 12.08 -2.71
C SER A 153 2.32 11.05 -1.61
N GLU A 154 3.33 10.73 -0.80
CA GLU A 154 3.17 9.80 0.32
C GLU A 154 2.16 10.32 1.35
N LEU A 155 2.18 11.63 1.60
CA LEU A 155 1.32 12.35 2.54
C LEU A 155 0.09 12.99 1.86
N ASP A 156 -0.44 12.38 0.81
CA ASP A 156 -1.69 12.87 0.20
C ASP A 156 -2.82 12.94 1.24
N MET A 157 -3.47 14.08 1.31
CA MET A 157 -4.51 14.36 2.32
C MET A 157 -5.69 13.38 2.29
N ARG A 158 -5.95 12.77 1.13
CA ARG A 158 -7.02 11.77 1.00
C ARG A 158 -6.69 10.51 1.78
N ALA A 159 -5.44 10.05 1.69
CA ALA A 159 -4.95 8.90 2.45
C ALA A 159 -4.82 9.22 3.95
N GLN A 160 -4.30 10.40 4.28
CA GLN A 160 -4.17 10.83 5.68
C GLN A 160 -5.50 10.85 6.43
N ARG A 161 -6.59 11.33 5.78
CA ARG A 161 -7.93 11.44 6.40
C ARG A 161 -8.54 10.08 6.78
N GLU A 162 -8.07 9.01 6.18
CA GLU A 162 -8.56 7.65 6.44
C GLU A 162 -7.63 6.86 7.37
N ALA A 163 -6.43 7.39 7.63
CA ALA A 163 -5.46 6.75 8.49
C ALA A 163 -5.77 6.99 9.97
N GLN A 164 -5.79 5.92 10.77
CA GLN A 164 -5.87 6.01 12.24
C GLN A 164 -4.59 6.57 12.85
N SER A 165 -3.46 6.28 12.23
CA SER A 165 -2.16 6.82 12.64
C SER A 165 -1.25 7.02 11.45
N ILE A 166 -0.35 8.00 11.60
CA ILE A 166 0.64 8.39 10.60
C ILE A 166 1.98 8.46 11.29
N PHE A 167 2.97 7.73 10.76
CA PHE A 167 4.33 7.68 11.31
C PHE A 167 5.36 7.97 10.23
N GLY A 168 6.25 8.92 10.51
CA GLY A 168 7.38 9.27 9.65
C GLY A 168 8.69 8.74 10.19
N TYR A 169 9.55 8.25 9.28
CA TYR A 169 10.85 7.67 9.61
C TYR A 169 11.97 8.31 8.82
N ASP A 170 13.09 8.56 9.49
CA ASP A 170 14.33 9.03 8.86
C ASP A 170 15.01 7.88 8.11
N GLU A 171 14.34 7.39 7.09
CA GLU A 171 14.73 6.29 6.24
C GLU A 171 14.53 6.68 4.77
N ASP A 172 15.25 6.03 3.86
CA ASP A 172 14.96 6.11 2.43
C ASP A 172 13.89 5.08 2.02
N HIS A 173 13.45 5.15 0.76
CA HIS A 173 12.37 4.32 0.20
C HIS A 173 12.59 2.81 0.38
N GLY A 174 13.83 2.35 0.40
CA GLY A 174 14.17 0.94 0.54
C GLY A 174 14.54 0.55 1.95
N SER A 175 15.33 1.39 2.64
CA SER A 175 15.83 1.12 3.99
C SER A 175 14.71 1.01 5.02
N ILE A 176 13.60 1.72 4.82
CA ILE A 176 12.42 1.66 5.70
C ILE A 176 11.91 0.22 5.93
N LEU A 177 12.09 -0.68 4.97
CA LEU A 177 11.67 -2.09 5.09
C LEU A 177 12.55 -2.92 6.02
N PHE A 178 13.72 -2.42 6.38
CA PHE A 178 14.71 -3.08 7.22
C PHE A 178 14.91 -2.39 8.57
N SER A 179 14.31 -1.23 8.77
CA SER A 179 14.39 -0.45 10.00
C SER A 179 13.74 -1.21 11.16
N GLU A 180 14.47 -1.42 12.25
CA GLU A 180 13.95 -2.09 13.45
C GLU A 180 12.78 -1.31 14.08
N GLU A 181 12.84 0.01 14.04
CA GLU A 181 11.78 0.88 14.55
C GLU A 181 10.48 0.70 13.76
N VAL A 182 10.57 0.65 12.43
CA VAL A 182 9.43 0.40 11.54
C VAL A 182 8.85 -0.99 11.78
N LEU A 183 9.71 -2.01 11.91
CA LEU A 183 9.28 -3.37 12.18
C LEU A 183 8.58 -3.49 13.53
N ALA A 184 9.10 -2.82 14.56
CA ALA A 184 8.48 -2.77 15.88
C ALA A 184 7.10 -2.07 15.82
N GLN A 185 6.98 -0.99 15.04
CA GLN A 185 5.71 -0.29 14.88
C GLN A 185 4.67 -1.13 14.13
N ILE A 186 5.06 -1.83 13.06
CA ILE A 186 4.17 -2.75 12.35
C ILE A 186 3.65 -3.83 13.29
N ASN A 187 4.54 -4.45 14.07
CA ASN A 187 4.14 -5.46 15.05
C ASN A 187 3.20 -4.90 16.11
N ARG A 188 3.47 -3.69 16.63
CA ARG A 188 2.59 -3.05 17.61
C ARG A 188 1.18 -2.83 17.05
N VAL A 189 1.08 -2.39 15.80
CA VAL A 189 -0.20 -2.17 15.13
C VAL A 189 -0.94 -3.50 14.91
N ILE A 190 -0.23 -4.54 14.49
CA ILE A 190 -0.81 -5.88 14.26
C ILE A 190 -1.26 -6.51 15.59
N LEU A 191 -0.44 -6.47 16.64
CA LEU A 191 -0.77 -7.02 17.95
C LEU A 191 -1.86 -6.21 18.65
N GLY A 192 -1.82 -4.89 18.57
CA GLY A 192 -2.85 -4.04 19.15
C GLY A 192 -4.26 -4.25 18.56
N TRP A 193 -4.34 -4.84 17.36
CA TRP A 193 -5.61 -5.31 16.83
C TRP A 193 -6.10 -6.56 17.55
N LEU A 194 -5.22 -7.52 17.85
CA LEU A 194 -5.59 -8.74 18.57
C LEU A 194 -6.13 -8.46 19.98
N ASP A 195 -5.55 -7.47 20.67
CA ASP A 195 -5.98 -7.07 22.02
C ASP A 195 -7.34 -6.34 22.02
N SER A 196 -7.85 -5.98 20.84
CA SER A 196 -9.14 -5.28 20.65
C SER A 196 -10.31 -6.21 20.24
N LEU A 197 -10.02 -7.50 20.02
CA LEU A 197 -10.98 -8.56 19.71
C LEU A 197 -11.46 -9.25 20.97
#